data_091e988e5bff001844a1be7cd79c2b5e
#
_entry.id   091e988e5bff001844a1be7cd79c2b5e
#
_cell.length_a   1.000
_cell.length_b   1.000
_cell.length_c   1.000
_cell.angle_alpha   90.00
_cell.angle_beta   90.00
_cell.angle_gamma   90.00
#
_symmetry.space_group_name_H-M   'P 1'
#
loop_
_entity.id
_entity.type
_entity.pdbx_description
1 polymer ?
#
loop_
_entity_poly.entity_id
_entity_poly.type
_entity_poly.pdbx_seq_one_letter_code
_entity_poly.pdbx_strand_id
1 'polypeptide(L)'
;MIFCIGNNIISSLGFSTKENYEAVLNGQTGLSLHENTFGIPEPFFASLIDEEMLNNELILNFKDEDLSSYTKFEKLLLLSIKKANDEAKIDFRDKNTLF
;
A
#
# COMPACT_ATOMS: atom_id res chain seq x y z
N MET A 1 -21.62 16.55 9.88
CA MET A 1 -20.94 16.46 8.58
C MET A 1 -19.67 15.62 8.73
N ILE A 2 -19.39 14.78 7.75
CA ILE A 2 -18.21 13.88 7.76
C ILE A 2 -17.23 14.40 6.72
N PHE A 3 -15.95 14.48 7.11
CA PHE A 3 -14.87 14.90 6.21
C PHE A 3 -13.83 13.79 6.09
N CYS A 4 -13.29 13.62 4.90
CA CYS A 4 -12.09 12.81 4.69
C CYS A 4 -10.88 13.74 4.84
N ILE A 5 -10.05 13.53 5.86
CA ILE A 5 -8.88 14.34 6.16
C ILE A 5 -7.56 13.64 5.86
N GLY A 6 -7.62 12.37 5.53
CA GLY A 6 -6.46 11.59 5.10
C GLY A 6 -6.91 10.32 4.44
N ASN A 7 -6.16 9.89 3.43
CA ASN A 7 -6.41 8.64 2.73
C ASN A 7 -5.11 8.08 2.18
N ASN A 8 -5.12 6.80 1.83
CA ASN A 8 -3.99 6.18 1.18
C ASN A 8 -4.43 5.00 0.32
N ILE A 9 -3.72 4.79 -0.77
CA ILE A 9 -3.92 3.65 -1.67
C ILE A 9 -2.57 3.00 -1.90
N ILE A 10 -2.51 1.68 -1.74
CA ILE A 10 -1.33 0.89 -2.08
C ILE A 10 -1.73 -0.11 -3.17
N SER A 11 -0.96 -0.11 -4.25
CA SER A 11 -1.11 -1.07 -5.35
C SER A 11 0.25 -1.28 -6.02
N SER A 12 0.27 -2.08 -7.08
CA SER A 12 1.49 -2.24 -7.88
C SER A 12 1.95 -0.94 -8.56
N LEU A 13 1.09 0.08 -8.63
CA LEU A 13 1.40 1.38 -9.23
C LEU A 13 2.05 2.35 -8.24
N GLY A 14 1.93 2.10 -6.94
CA GLY A 14 2.55 2.96 -5.95
C GLY A 14 2.05 2.70 -4.53
N PHE A 15 2.65 3.38 -3.57
CA PHE A 15 2.38 3.22 -2.14
C PHE A 15 1.65 4.42 -1.54
N SER A 16 1.16 5.33 -2.37
CA SER A 16 0.38 6.48 -1.94
C SER A 16 -0.76 6.75 -2.92
N THR A 17 -1.76 7.49 -2.45
CA THR A 17 -2.87 7.92 -3.30
C THR A 17 -2.34 8.75 -4.48
N LYS A 18 -1.39 9.64 -4.22
CA LYS A 18 -0.81 10.50 -5.25
C LYS A 18 -0.11 9.70 -6.35
N GLU A 19 0.73 8.73 -5.96
CA GLU A 19 1.43 7.88 -6.92
C GLU A 19 0.47 7.09 -7.79
N ASN A 20 -0.57 6.51 -7.18
CA ASN A 20 -1.59 5.77 -7.91
C ASN A 20 -2.37 6.66 -8.87
N TYR A 21 -2.77 7.84 -8.42
CA TYR A 21 -3.51 8.80 -9.24
C TYR A 21 -2.70 9.27 -10.45
N GLU A 22 -1.45 9.62 -10.23
CA GLU A 22 -0.56 10.08 -11.31
C GLU A 22 -0.29 8.97 -12.33
N ALA A 23 -0.10 7.73 -11.88
CA ALA A 23 0.08 6.59 -12.76
C ALA A 23 -1.15 6.35 -13.65
N VAL A 24 -2.34 6.43 -13.09
CA VAL A 24 -3.59 6.28 -13.84
C VAL A 24 -3.76 7.41 -14.86
N LEU A 25 -3.46 8.64 -14.46
CA LEU A 25 -3.52 9.79 -15.38
C LEU A 25 -2.57 9.62 -16.58
N ASN A 26 -1.40 9.00 -16.36
CA ASN A 26 -0.42 8.75 -17.41
C ASN A 26 -0.74 7.48 -18.22
N GLY A 27 -1.89 6.86 -18.00
CA GLY A 27 -2.31 5.69 -18.73
C GLY A 27 -1.60 4.40 -18.34
N GLN A 28 -0.95 4.38 -17.18
CA GLN A 28 -0.26 3.19 -16.70
C GLN A 28 -1.25 2.18 -16.11
N THR A 29 -0.96 0.90 -16.29
CA THR A 29 -1.68 -0.19 -15.65
C THR A 29 -0.71 -1.03 -14.84
N GLY A 30 -1.17 -1.53 -13.69
CA GLY A 30 -0.39 -2.43 -12.86
C GLY A 30 -0.46 -3.89 -13.30
N LEU A 31 -1.26 -4.19 -14.32
CA LEU A 31 -1.37 -5.55 -14.84
C LEU A 31 -0.18 -5.91 -15.72
N SER A 32 0.40 -7.07 -15.48
CA SER A 32 1.47 -7.61 -16.30
C SER A 32 1.30 -9.12 -16.46
N LEU A 33 1.91 -9.65 -17.53
CA LEU A 33 1.89 -11.09 -17.80
C LEU A 33 2.93 -11.78 -16.93
N HIS A 34 2.50 -12.80 -16.19
CA HIS A 34 3.38 -13.63 -15.37
C HIS A 34 3.42 -15.03 -15.91
N GLU A 35 4.64 -15.60 -15.99
CA GLU A 35 4.87 -16.97 -16.44
C GLU A 35 5.59 -17.74 -15.33
N ASN A 36 5.22 -19.01 -15.14
CA ASN A 36 5.82 -19.90 -14.14
C ASN A 36 5.82 -19.29 -12.72
N THR A 37 4.77 -18.52 -12.39
CA THR A 37 4.64 -17.82 -11.11
C THR A 37 3.60 -18.55 -10.25
N PHE A 38 3.86 -18.67 -8.95
CA PHE A 38 2.99 -19.34 -7.97
C PHE A 38 2.69 -20.80 -8.32
N GLY A 39 3.58 -21.47 -9.07
CA GLY A 39 3.37 -22.86 -9.49
C GLY A 39 2.28 -23.03 -10.55
N ILE A 40 1.81 -21.95 -11.14
CA ILE A 40 0.80 -21.99 -12.21
C ILE A 40 1.52 -22.17 -13.55
N PRO A 41 1.26 -23.28 -14.30
CA PRO A 41 1.98 -23.55 -15.54
C PRO A 41 1.60 -22.67 -16.71
N GLU A 42 0.39 -22.11 -16.69
CA GLU A 42 -0.10 -21.26 -17.77
C GLU A 42 0.19 -19.79 -17.48
N PRO A 43 0.55 -18.97 -18.51
CA PRO A 43 0.69 -17.53 -18.33
C PRO A 43 -0.63 -16.89 -17.89
N PHE A 44 -0.53 -15.87 -17.03
CA PHE A 44 -1.71 -15.13 -16.55
C PHE A 44 -1.36 -13.66 -16.32
N PHE A 45 -2.37 -12.81 -16.38
CA PHE A 45 -2.23 -11.39 -16.03
C PHE A 45 -2.55 -11.18 -14.56
N ALA A 46 -1.72 -10.41 -13.87
CA ALA A 46 -1.93 -10.04 -12.49
C ALA A 46 -1.25 -8.71 -12.16
N SER A 47 -1.76 -8.04 -11.14
CA SER A 47 -1.15 -6.84 -10.57
C SER A 47 -0.53 -7.25 -9.23
N LEU A 48 0.80 -7.32 -9.19
CA LEU A 48 1.52 -7.76 -8.01
C LEU A 48 2.32 -6.61 -7.40
N ILE A 49 2.28 -6.50 -6.09
CA ILE A 49 3.07 -5.52 -5.35
C ILE A 49 4.47 -6.09 -5.18
N ASP A 50 5.48 -5.31 -5.57
CA ASP A 50 6.89 -5.70 -5.48
C ASP A 50 7.32 -5.82 -4.01
N GLU A 51 7.84 -6.98 -3.63
CA GLU A 51 8.26 -7.28 -2.25
C GLU A 51 9.43 -6.41 -1.79
N GLU A 52 10.39 -6.15 -2.66
CA GLU A 52 11.55 -5.34 -2.32
C GLU A 52 11.15 -3.89 -2.07
N MET A 53 10.31 -3.34 -2.93
CA MET A 53 9.78 -1.98 -2.76
C MET A 53 8.95 -1.87 -1.49
N LEU A 54 8.13 -2.89 -1.20
CA LEU A 54 7.36 -2.93 0.04
C LEU A 54 8.26 -2.93 1.26
N ASN A 55 9.29 -3.76 1.26
CA ASN A 55 10.24 -3.82 2.39
C ASN A 55 10.96 -2.49 2.59
N ASN A 56 11.35 -1.81 1.52
CA ASN A 56 11.98 -0.50 1.60
C ASN A 56 11.04 0.53 2.22
N GLU A 57 9.77 0.55 1.82
CA GLU A 57 8.76 1.44 2.39
C GLU A 57 8.52 1.16 3.88
N LEU A 58 8.49 -0.12 4.27
CA LEU A 58 8.34 -0.50 5.68
C LEU A 58 9.51 -0.03 6.53
N ILE A 59 10.73 -0.16 6.02
CA ILE A 59 11.94 0.32 6.70
C ILE A 59 11.87 1.83 6.90
N LEU A 60 11.46 2.57 5.89
CA LEU A 60 11.35 4.03 5.96
C LEU A 60 10.30 4.50 6.98
N ASN A 61 9.19 3.78 7.10
CA ASN A 61 8.05 4.20 7.91
C ASN A 61 8.04 3.60 9.32
N PHE A 62 8.70 2.45 9.54
CA PHE A 62 8.73 1.72 10.81
C PHE A 62 10.17 1.34 11.19
N LYS A 63 11.04 2.33 11.28
CA LYS A 63 12.50 2.14 11.42
C LYS A 63 12.92 1.27 12.61
N ASP A 64 12.22 1.39 13.73
CA ASP A 64 12.59 0.74 14.98
C ASP A 64 11.68 -0.45 15.33
N GLU A 65 10.83 -0.87 14.40
CA GLU A 65 9.88 -1.95 14.65
C GLU A 65 10.21 -3.21 13.86
N ASP A 66 10.08 -4.35 14.52
CA ASP A 66 10.21 -5.65 13.87
C ASP A 66 8.84 -6.10 13.38
N LEU A 67 8.67 -6.12 12.06
CA LEU A 67 7.42 -6.53 11.42
C LEU A 67 7.48 -7.96 10.86
N SER A 68 8.52 -8.72 11.19
CA SER A 68 8.73 -10.05 10.62
C SER A 68 7.62 -11.05 10.97
N SER A 69 6.93 -10.85 12.08
CA SER A 69 5.82 -11.71 12.52
C SER A 69 4.49 -11.40 11.82
N TYR A 70 4.42 -10.32 11.06
CA TYR A 70 3.20 -9.92 10.36
C TYR A 70 3.13 -10.52 8.96
N THR A 71 1.90 -10.82 8.52
CA THR A 71 1.66 -11.25 7.14
C THR A 71 1.83 -10.08 6.17
N LYS A 72 1.94 -10.39 4.87
CA LYS A 72 2.01 -9.35 3.84
C LYS A 72 0.80 -8.41 3.89
N PHE A 73 -0.40 -8.98 4.04
CA PHE A 73 -1.64 -8.20 4.16
C PHE A 73 -1.60 -7.24 5.35
N GLU A 74 -1.16 -7.75 6.52
CA GLU A 74 -1.04 -6.92 7.73
C GLU A 74 -0.03 -5.80 7.54
N LYS A 75 1.11 -6.08 6.91
CA LYS A 75 2.12 -5.06 6.61
C LYS A 75 1.58 -3.97 5.69
N LEU A 76 0.86 -4.35 4.64
CA LEU A 76 0.24 -3.41 3.71
C LEU A 76 -0.80 -2.53 4.41
N LEU A 77 -1.62 -3.12 5.26
CA LEU A 77 -2.64 -2.40 6.03
C LEU A 77 -2.01 -1.41 6.99
N LEU A 78 -1.01 -1.83 7.76
CA LEU A 78 -0.29 -0.96 8.70
C LEU A 78 0.37 0.21 7.98
N LEU A 79 1.03 -0.06 6.87
CA LEU A 79 1.69 0.98 6.07
C LEU A 79 0.68 2.00 5.55
N SER A 80 -0.45 1.53 5.03
CA SER A 80 -1.49 2.40 4.48
C SER A 80 -2.13 3.27 5.56
N ILE A 81 -2.43 2.69 6.73
CA ILE A 81 -2.97 3.43 7.87
C ILE A 81 -1.98 4.49 8.34
N LYS A 82 -0.70 4.14 8.45
CA LYS A 82 0.32 5.10 8.87
C LYS A 82 0.42 6.28 7.90
N LYS A 83 0.44 6.02 6.60
CA LYS A 83 0.52 7.08 5.60
C LYS A 83 -0.71 7.99 5.63
N ALA A 84 -1.91 7.42 5.77
CA ALA A 84 -3.14 8.21 5.89
C ALA A 84 -3.13 9.05 7.16
N ASN A 85 -2.67 8.50 8.28
CA ASN A 85 -2.58 9.22 9.53
C ASN A 85 -1.53 10.34 9.47
N ASP A 86 -0.39 10.10 8.84
CA ASP A 86 0.66 11.12 8.66
C ASP A 86 0.13 12.30 7.83
N GLU A 87 -0.68 12.04 6.82
CA GLU A 87 -1.34 13.07 6.02
C GLU A 87 -2.36 13.87 6.84
N ALA A 88 -3.20 13.16 7.59
CA ALA A 88 -4.25 13.78 8.41
C ALA A 88 -3.70 14.50 9.65
N LYS A 89 -2.54 14.05 10.19
CA LYS A 89 -1.89 14.62 11.38
C LYS A 89 -2.79 14.63 12.60
N ILE A 90 -3.50 13.53 12.84
CA ILE A 90 -4.43 13.38 13.97
C ILE A 90 -4.04 12.19 14.83
N ASP A 91 -4.61 12.14 16.05
CA ASP A 91 -4.57 10.94 16.88
C ASP A 91 -5.72 10.03 16.47
N PHE A 92 -5.40 8.88 15.85
CA PHE A 92 -6.42 7.93 15.39
C PHE A 92 -7.18 7.26 16.55
N ARG A 93 -6.77 7.47 17.79
CA ARG A 93 -7.50 7.02 18.97
C ARG A 93 -8.58 8.00 19.41
N ASP A 94 -8.64 9.17 18.80
CA ASP A 94 -9.69 10.15 19.08
C ASP A 94 -11.06 9.56 18.69
N LYS A 95 -12.01 9.67 19.60
CA LYS A 95 -13.36 9.11 19.44
C LYS A 95 -14.14 9.71 18.27
N ASN A 96 -13.71 10.85 17.76
CA ASN A 96 -14.34 11.52 16.62
C ASN A 96 -13.73 11.08 15.28
N THR A 97 -12.76 10.16 15.32
CA THR A 97 -12.11 9.64 14.13
C THR A 97 -12.71 8.29 13.74
N LEU A 98 -13.03 8.12 12.46
CA LEU A 98 -13.51 6.87 11.87
C LEU A 98 -12.52 6.37 10.83
N PHE A 99 -12.33 5.06 10.82
CA PHE A 99 -11.56 4.38 9.80
C PHE A 99 -12.48 3.63 8.84
#